data_93078e988f7640fa4b8f9a5bfa995aca
#
_entry.id   93078e988f7640fa4b8f9a5bfa995aca
#
_cell.length_a   1.000
_cell.length_b   1.000
_cell.length_c   1.000
_cell.angle_alpha   90.00
_cell.angle_beta   90.00
_cell.angle_gamma   90.00
#
_symmetry.space_group_name_H-M   'P 1'
#
loop_
_entity.id
_entity.type
_entity.pdbx_description
1 polymer ?
#
loop_
_entity_poly.entity_id
_entity_poly.type
_entity_poly.pdbx_seq_one_letter_code
_entity_poly.pdbx_strand_id
1 'polypeptide(L)'
;MAISGQATLADALARYEQDFTRTDVYFGYENVIVARKGTLVVGCILSFKGTDEDRYAALDSQGGEFPRESDDDEIYIDSLAVDPDHRGGGIAKQLVRAVIEQAAAQGFTKVSLLADVAKPHLGKLYRSLGFVEVKRMRYLNDEYEKLVFDMVQANTSQGYAI
;
A
#
# COMPACT_ATOMS: atom_id res chain seq x y z
N MET A 1 4.17 -1.70 -17.85
CA MET A 1 2.93 -2.03 -17.16
C MET A 1 2.00 -0.82 -17.27
N ALA A 2 0.85 -0.94 -17.89
CA ALA A 2 -0.14 0.15 -17.94
C ALA A 2 -0.85 0.19 -16.59
N ILE A 3 -0.49 1.13 -15.75
CA ILE A 3 -0.97 1.26 -14.36
C ILE A 3 -2.49 1.50 -14.29
N SER A 4 -3.10 1.98 -15.38
CA SER A 4 -4.52 2.37 -15.40
C SER A 4 -5.32 1.74 -16.54
N GLY A 5 -4.73 0.85 -17.33
CA GLY A 5 -5.34 0.35 -18.56
C GLY A 5 -5.53 1.41 -19.66
N GLN A 6 -4.96 2.61 -19.48
CA GLN A 6 -5.06 3.73 -20.44
C GLN A 6 -3.95 3.65 -21.50
N ALA A 7 -4.22 4.19 -22.68
CA ALA A 7 -3.30 4.12 -23.81
C ALA A 7 -2.08 5.03 -23.65
N THR A 8 -2.20 6.15 -22.93
CA THR A 8 -1.13 7.14 -22.74
C THR A 8 -1.01 7.56 -21.27
N LEU A 9 0.14 8.16 -20.92
CA LEU A 9 0.34 8.75 -19.59
C LEU A 9 -0.67 9.88 -19.31
N ALA A 10 -0.99 10.68 -20.32
CA ALA A 10 -1.96 11.78 -20.17
C ALA A 10 -3.37 11.25 -19.84
N ASP A 11 -3.80 10.18 -20.53
CA ASP A 11 -5.09 9.54 -20.24
C ASP A 11 -5.10 8.93 -18.83
N ALA A 12 -3.99 8.32 -18.41
CA ALA A 12 -3.85 7.78 -17.07
C ALA A 12 -3.95 8.88 -16.00
N LEU A 13 -3.25 10.01 -16.18
CA LEU A 13 -3.31 11.14 -15.26
C LEU A 13 -4.72 11.75 -15.17
N ALA A 14 -5.38 11.96 -16.31
CA ALA A 14 -6.75 12.48 -16.33
C ALA A 14 -7.73 11.56 -15.59
N ARG A 15 -7.57 10.25 -15.72
CA ARG A 15 -8.36 9.28 -14.95
C ARG A 15 -8.07 9.36 -13.45
N TYR A 16 -6.81 9.42 -13.04
CA TYR A 16 -6.46 9.54 -11.63
C TYR A 16 -6.99 10.84 -11.01
N GLU A 17 -6.94 11.96 -11.71
CA GLU A 17 -7.53 13.22 -11.26
C GLU A 17 -9.06 13.08 -11.03
N GLN A 18 -9.75 12.40 -11.94
CA GLN A 18 -11.18 12.13 -11.81
C GLN A 18 -11.47 11.18 -10.64
N ASP A 19 -10.74 10.06 -10.54
CA ASP A 19 -10.96 9.06 -9.50
C ASP A 19 -10.58 9.58 -8.11
N PHE A 20 -9.59 10.47 -8.00
CA PHE A 20 -9.14 11.03 -6.74
C PHE A 20 -10.25 11.77 -5.97
N THR A 21 -11.22 12.35 -6.67
CA THR A 21 -12.36 13.04 -6.04
C THR A 21 -13.48 12.10 -5.60
N ARG A 22 -13.39 10.81 -5.90
CA ARG A 22 -14.39 9.79 -5.59
C ARG A 22 -14.07 9.10 -4.28
N THR A 23 -15.11 8.52 -3.66
CA THR A 23 -15.01 7.74 -2.41
C THR A 23 -15.33 6.25 -2.62
N ASP A 24 -15.70 5.87 -3.84
CA ASP A 24 -16.11 4.52 -4.21
C ASP A 24 -15.04 3.73 -5.01
N VAL A 25 -13.84 4.31 -5.15
CA VAL A 25 -12.69 3.70 -5.85
C VAL A 25 -11.46 3.69 -4.96
N TYR A 26 -10.56 2.74 -5.17
CA TYR A 26 -9.36 2.63 -4.33
C TYR A 26 -8.39 3.82 -4.49
N PHE A 27 -8.32 4.48 -5.64
CA PHE A 27 -7.54 5.71 -5.87
C PHE A 27 -8.19 7.00 -5.31
N GLY A 28 -9.32 6.90 -4.59
CA GLY A 28 -9.96 8.06 -3.96
C GLY A 28 -9.08 8.70 -2.88
N TYR A 29 -9.24 10.01 -2.67
CA TYR A 29 -8.42 10.79 -1.72
C TYR A 29 -8.48 10.27 -0.28
N GLU A 30 -9.56 9.62 0.12
CA GLU A 30 -9.75 9.05 1.46
C GLU A 30 -8.75 7.91 1.76
N ASN A 31 -8.24 7.27 0.71
CA ASN A 31 -7.29 6.16 0.80
C ASN A 31 -5.84 6.61 0.70
N VAL A 32 -5.57 7.93 0.55
CA VAL A 32 -4.23 8.44 0.27
C VAL A 32 -3.70 9.30 1.42
N ILE A 33 -2.51 8.96 1.91
CA ILE A 33 -1.71 9.82 2.79
C ILE A 33 -0.59 10.43 1.97
N VAL A 34 -0.35 11.75 2.10
CA VAL A 34 0.71 12.46 1.41
C VAL A 34 1.78 12.95 2.37
N ALA A 35 3.04 12.86 1.96
CA ALA A 35 4.16 13.52 2.60
C ALA A 35 4.42 14.87 1.92
N ARG A 36 4.55 15.94 2.71
CA ARG A 36 4.76 17.31 2.20
C ARG A 36 6.03 17.92 2.76
N LYS A 37 6.70 18.71 1.92
CA LYS A 37 7.79 19.60 2.33
C LYS A 37 7.38 21.04 1.98
N GLY A 38 6.90 21.78 2.95
CA GLY A 38 6.21 23.03 2.69
C GLY A 38 4.93 22.80 1.88
N THR A 39 4.81 23.42 0.73
CA THR A 39 3.67 23.25 -0.20
C THR A 39 3.82 22.10 -1.18
N LEU A 40 5.04 21.54 -1.33
CA LEU A 40 5.34 20.48 -2.28
C LEU A 40 4.95 19.11 -1.72
N VAL A 41 4.20 18.32 -2.47
CA VAL A 41 3.99 16.89 -2.21
C VAL A 41 5.21 16.13 -2.69
N VAL A 42 5.90 15.43 -1.77
CA VAL A 42 7.16 14.71 -2.03
C VAL A 42 7.01 13.19 -1.94
N GLY A 43 5.82 12.71 -1.61
CA GLY A 43 5.51 11.29 -1.60
C GLY A 43 4.04 11.04 -1.25
N CYS A 44 3.57 9.85 -1.57
CA CYS A 44 2.22 9.40 -1.21
C CYS A 44 2.20 7.90 -0.97
N ILE A 45 1.23 7.47 -0.19
CA ILE A 45 0.91 6.07 0.06
C ILE A 45 -0.59 5.89 -0.03
N LEU A 46 -1.00 4.84 -0.72
CA LEU A 46 -2.39 4.44 -0.89
C LEU A 46 -2.62 3.17 -0.08
N SER A 47 -3.65 3.18 0.75
CA SER A 47 -4.05 2.03 1.55
C SER A 47 -5.56 2.01 1.76
N PHE A 48 -6.13 0.83 1.92
CA PHE A 48 -7.56 0.64 2.15
C PHE A 48 -7.81 -0.58 3.05
N LYS A 49 -9.05 -0.69 3.53
CA LYS A 49 -9.49 -1.86 4.32
C LYS A 49 -9.60 -3.08 3.43
N GLY A 50 -9.08 -4.22 3.85
CA GLY A 50 -9.20 -5.46 3.09
C GLY A 50 -10.64 -5.82 2.74
N THR A 51 -11.60 -5.48 3.60
CA THR A 51 -13.05 -5.64 3.32
C THR A 51 -13.55 -4.83 2.12
N ASP A 52 -12.84 -3.79 1.69
CA ASP A 52 -13.24 -2.93 0.57
C ASP A 52 -12.67 -3.41 -0.77
N GLU A 53 -11.72 -4.37 -0.77
CA GLU A 53 -11.02 -4.82 -1.98
C GLU A 53 -11.99 -5.35 -3.04
N ASP A 54 -12.92 -6.24 -2.66
CA ASP A 54 -13.88 -6.82 -3.60
C ASP A 54 -14.81 -5.75 -4.20
N ARG A 55 -15.18 -4.74 -3.40
CA ARG A 55 -15.97 -3.60 -3.87
C ARG A 55 -15.20 -2.78 -4.90
N TYR A 56 -13.93 -2.51 -4.66
CA TYR A 56 -13.08 -1.77 -5.60
C TYR A 56 -12.81 -2.58 -6.87
N ALA A 57 -12.55 -3.87 -6.75
CA ALA A 57 -12.34 -4.76 -7.88
C ALA A 57 -13.59 -4.85 -8.79
N ALA A 58 -14.80 -4.87 -8.20
CA ALA A 58 -16.05 -4.90 -8.95
C ALA A 58 -16.29 -3.63 -9.77
N LEU A 59 -15.72 -2.49 -9.37
CA LEU A 59 -15.84 -1.20 -10.05
C LEU A 59 -14.71 -0.96 -11.07
N ASP A 60 -13.64 -1.76 -11.00
CA ASP A 60 -12.58 -1.73 -12.01
C ASP A 60 -13.01 -2.50 -13.26
N SER A 61 -13.52 -1.78 -14.24
CA SER A 61 -14.06 -2.32 -15.50
C SER A 61 -13.02 -2.94 -16.43
N GLN A 62 -11.77 -3.09 -16.01
CA GLN A 62 -10.69 -3.67 -16.81
C GLN A 62 -10.68 -5.21 -16.82
N GLY A 63 -11.64 -5.86 -16.15
CA GLY A 63 -12.09 -7.21 -16.47
C GLY A 63 -11.08 -8.34 -16.32
N GLY A 64 -10.19 -8.31 -15.33
CA GLY A 64 -9.36 -9.46 -14.97
C GLY A 64 -9.82 -10.06 -13.64
N GLU A 65 -10.01 -11.38 -13.57
CA GLU A 65 -10.07 -12.05 -12.27
C GLU A 65 -8.68 -12.01 -11.64
N PHE A 66 -8.46 -11.01 -10.81
CA PHE A 66 -7.23 -10.90 -10.04
C PHE A 66 -7.43 -11.58 -8.68
N PRO A 67 -6.46 -12.41 -8.23
CA PRO A 67 -6.57 -13.00 -6.92
C PRO A 67 -6.58 -11.89 -5.86
N ARG A 68 -7.42 -12.07 -4.86
CA ARG A 68 -7.48 -11.14 -3.73
C ARG A 68 -6.13 -11.06 -3.02
N GLU A 69 -5.68 -9.84 -2.75
CA GLU A 69 -4.36 -9.55 -2.18
C GLU A 69 -4.42 -9.35 -0.67
N SER A 70 -5.55 -8.83 -0.15
CA SER A 70 -5.76 -8.54 1.26
C SER A 70 -6.69 -9.56 1.96
N ASP A 71 -6.61 -9.60 3.28
CA ASP A 71 -7.54 -10.28 4.16
C ASP A 71 -8.48 -9.26 4.82
N ASP A 72 -9.66 -9.68 5.33
CA ASP A 72 -10.68 -8.76 5.84
C ASP A 72 -10.27 -8.01 7.12
N ASP A 73 -9.33 -8.57 7.89
CA ASP A 73 -8.91 -8.07 9.20
C ASP A 73 -7.68 -7.15 9.14
N GLU A 74 -7.31 -6.68 7.94
CA GLU A 74 -6.12 -5.85 7.74
C GLU A 74 -6.39 -4.56 6.97
N ILE A 75 -5.47 -3.60 7.11
CA ILE A 75 -5.31 -2.49 6.17
C ILE A 75 -4.28 -2.91 5.15
N TYR A 76 -4.63 -2.83 3.85
CA TYR A 76 -3.76 -3.19 2.75
C TYR A 76 -3.11 -1.93 2.14
N ILE A 77 -1.79 -1.96 2.00
CA ILE A 77 -1.02 -0.94 1.29
C ILE A 77 -0.88 -1.39 -0.17
N ASP A 78 -1.51 -0.65 -1.07
CA ASP A 78 -1.48 -0.93 -2.51
C ASP A 78 -0.27 -0.28 -3.19
N SER A 79 -0.04 1.00 -2.91
CA SER A 79 0.97 1.78 -3.62
C SER A 79 1.74 2.72 -2.69
N LEU A 80 3.03 2.86 -2.96
CA LEU A 80 3.93 3.80 -2.27
C LEU A 80 4.83 4.47 -3.31
N ALA A 81 4.83 5.79 -3.33
CA ALA A 81 5.69 6.58 -4.19
C ALA A 81 6.40 7.68 -3.42
N VAL A 82 7.67 7.91 -3.74
CA VAL A 82 8.47 9.04 -3.23
C VAL A 82 9.17 9.69 -4.43
N ASP A 83 9.05 11.01 -4.49
CA ASP A 83 9.72 11.84 -5.47
C ASP A 83 11.22 11.49 -5.54
N PRO A 84 11.79 11.21 -6.73
CA PRO A 84 13.18 10.82 -6.87
C PRO A 84 14.17 11.74 -6.20
N ASP A 85 13.95 13.06 -6.25
CA ASP A 85 14.83 14.08 -5.68
C ASP A 85 14.74 14.15 -4.13
N HIS A 86 13.76 13.47 -3.56
CA HIS A 86 13.51 13.42 -2.11
C HIS A 86 13.72 12.03 -1.49
N ARG A 87 14.26 11.07 -2.26
CA ARG A 87 14.57 9.74 -1.77
C ARG A 87 15.76 9.74 -0.81
N GLY A 88 15.92 8.66 -0.03
CA GLY A 88 17.01 8.50 0.93
C GLY A 88 16.78 9.22 2.28
N GLY A 89 15.79 10.12 2.39
CA GLY A 89 15.46 10.86 3.61
C GLY A 89 14.46 10.16 4.55
N GLY A 90 14.09 8.90 4.30
CA GLY A 90 13.20 8.15 5.18
C GLY A 90 11.71 8.41 4.95
N ILE A 91 11.31 9.16 3.91
CA ILE A 91 9.90 9.51 3.62
C ILE A 91 9.04 8.26 3.46
N ALA A 92 9.52 7.25 2.72
CA ALA A 92 8.81 5.98 2.56
C ALA A 92 8.49 5.32 3.91
N LYS A 93 9.47 5.28 4.83
CA LYS A 93 9.26 4.72 6.16
C LYS A 93 8.26 5.53 7.00
N GLN A 94 8.26 6.85 6.88
CA GLN A 94 7.31 7.72 7.57
C GLN A 94 5.88 7.50 7.05
N LEU A 95 5.70 7.37 5.73
CA LEU A 95 4.41 7.08 5.12
C LEU A 95 3.86 5.72 5.58
N VAL A 96 4.68 4.67 5.59
CA VAL A 96 4.25 3.35 6.08
C VAL A 96 3.88 3.39 7.57
N ARG A 97 4.65 4.09 8.40
CA ARG A 97 4.31 4.28 9.82
C ARG A 97 2.98 5.01 10.00
N ALA A 98 2.72 6.04 9.19
CA ALA A 98 1.44 6.76 9.24
C ALA A 98 0.25 5.83 8.92
N VAL A 99 0.40 4.89 7.97
CA VAL A 99 -0.63 3.86 7.73
C VAL A 99 -0.81 2.95 8.94
N ILE A 100 0.29 2.49 9.57
CA ILE A 100 0.22 1.64 10.78
C ILE A 100 -0.50 2.37 11.92
N GLU A 101 -0.18 3.64 12.16
CA GLU A 101 -0.82 4.48 13.17
C GLU A 101 -2.31 4.69 12.88
N GLN A 102 -2.65 4.97 11.62
CA GLN A 102 -4.04 5.12 11.18
C GLN A 102 -4.82 3.81 11.32
N ALA A 103 -4.23 2.68 10.96
CA ALA A 103 -4.83 1.35 11.12
C ALA A 103 -5.14 1.07 12.60
N ALA A 104 -4.17 1.32 13.49
CA ALA A 104 -4.37 1.16 14.94
C ALA A 104 -5.51 2.05 15.47
N ALA A 105 -5.57 3.31 15.03
CA ALA A 105 -6.64 4.24 15.41
C ALA A 105 -8.04 3.80 14.93
N GLN A 106 -8.08 3.02 13.84
CA GLN A 106 -9.32 2.42 13.32
C GLN A 106 -9.64 1.04 13.92
N GLY A 107 -8.83 0.54 14.83
CA GLY A 107 -9.03 -0.74 15.51
C GLY A 107 -8.50 -1.96 14.74
N PHE A 108 -7.76 -1.75 13.66
CA PHE A 108 -7.05 -2.84 12.97
C PHE A 108 -5.76 -3.19 13.71
N THR A 109 -5.39 -4.46 13.69
CA THR A 109 -4.15 -4.96 14.30
C THR A 109 -3.11 -5.37 13.28
N LYS A 110 -3.47 -5.40 11.98
CA LYS A 110 -2.61 -5.82 10.90
C LYS A 110 -2.57 -4.79 9.76
N VAL A 111 -1.38 -4.64 9.20
CA VAL A 111 -1.14 -3.91 7.96
C VAL A 111 -0.40 -4.83 7.01
N SER A 112 -0.83 -4.94 5.77
CA SER A 112 -0.23 -5.85 4.79
C SER A 112 0.10 -5.15 3.46
N LEU A 113 0.89 -5.83 2.65
CA LEU A 113 1.23 -5.44 1.29
C LEU A 113 1.78 -6.62 0.49
N LEU A 114 1.83 -6.46 -0.83
CA LEU A 114 2.60 -7.33 -1.72
C LEU A 114 3.89 -6.64 -2.16
N ALA A 115 5.03 -7.28 -1.95
CA ALA A 115 6.32 -6.82 -2.43
C ALA A 115 6.81 -7.71 -3.58
N ASP A 116 7.20 -7.09 -4.67
CA ASP A 116 7.77 -7.75 -5.84
C ASP A 116 9.13 -8.37 -5.48
N VAL A 117 9.24 -9.69 -5.61
CA VAL A 117 10.47 -10.46 -5.30
C VAL A 117 11.64 -10.03 -6.18
N ALA A 118 11.36 -9.60 -7.42
CA ALA A 118 12.39 -9.08 -8.32
C ALA A 118 12.98 -7.74 -7.87
N LYS A 119 12.37 -7.09 -6.86
CA LYS A 119 12.81 -5.83 -6.27
C LYS A 119 13.20 -5.99 -4.79
N PRO A 120 14.30 -6.66 -4.47
CA PRO A 120 14.65 -7.04 -3.09
C PRO A 120 14.83 -5.87 -2.13
N HIS A 121 15.06 -4.65 -2.65
CA HIS A 121 15.12 -3.44 -1.83
C HIS A 121 13.77 -3.09 -1.19
N LEU A 122 12.63 -3.46 -1.80
CA LEU A 122 11.30 -3.29 -1.23
C LEU A 122 11.11 -4.20 -0.01
N GLY A 123 11.40 -5.49 -0.16
CA GLY A 123 11.35 -6.41 0.97
C GLY A 123 12.25 -6.00 2.14
N LYS A 124 13.47 -5.50 1.85
CA LYS A 124 14.36 -4.94 2.88
C LYS A 124 13.76 -3.73 3.59
N LEU A 125 13.12 -2.83 2.85
CA LEU A 125 12.46 -1.66 3.41
C LEU A 125 11.39 -2.08 4.43
N TYR A 126 10.47 -2.93 4.02
CA TYR A 126 9.33 -3.32 4.86
C TYR A 126 9.75 -4.19 6.05
N ARG A 127 10.68 -5.13 5.86
CA ARG A 127 11.25 -5.91 6.98
C ARG A 127 11.96 -5.02 8.00
N SER A 128 12.61 -3.92 7.55
CA SER A 128 13.22 -2.94 8.48
C SER A 128 12.21 -2.19 9.34
N LEU A 129 10.91 -2.26 8.98
CA LEU A 129 9.79 -1.69 9.72
C LEU A 129 9.04 -2.74 10.57
N GLY A 130 9.47 -4.01 10.52
CA GLY A 130 8.88 -5.09 11.29
C GLY A 130 7.85 -5.94 10.54
N PHE A 131 7.70 -5.76 9.23
CA PHE A 131 6.88 -6.65 8.41
C PHE A 131 7.54 -8.02 8.26
N VAL A 132 6.72 -9.08 8.27
CA VAL A 132 7.14 -10.47 8.14
C VAL A 132 6.44 -11.11 6.95
N GLU A 133 7.18 -11.93 6.18
CA GLU A 133 6.61 -12.71 5.08
C GLU A 133 5.66 -13.79 5.64
N VAL A 134 4.43 -13.83 5.15
CA VAL A 134 3.43 -14.84 5.54
C VAL A 134 3.08 -15.80 4.42
N LYS A 135 3.17 -15.38 3.16
CA LYS A 135 2.98 -16.24 1.99
C LYS A 135 3.64 -15.66 0.75
N ARG A 136 3.81 -16.50 -0.27
CA ARG A 136 4.17 -16.07 -1.63
C ARG A 136 3.01 -16.26 -2.57
N MET A 137 2.88 -15.33 -3.51
CA MET A 137 1.85 -15.32 -4.52
C MET A 137 2.48 -15.16 -5.89
N ARG A 138 1.99 -15.90 -6.87
CA ARG A 138 2.36 -15.69 -8.27
C ARG A 138 1.21 -14.99 -8.97
N TYR A 139 1.52 -13.89 -9.63
CA TYR A 139 0.56 -13.07 -10.31
C TYR A 139 1.06 -12.76 -11.73
N LEU A 140 0.31 -13.21 -12.75
CA LEU A 140 0.81 -13.24 -14.13
C LEU A 140 2.15 -13.99 -14.21
N ASN A 141 3.24 -13.32 -14.55
CA ASN A 141 4.58 -13.88 -14.65
C ASN A 141 5.51 -13.47 -13.49
N ASP A 142 4.99 -12.68 -12.54
CA ASP A 142 5.75 -12.12 -11.44
C ASP A 142 5.45 -12.85 -10.13
N GLU A 143 6.44 -12.89 -9.24
CA GLU A 143 6.34 -13.47 -7.91
C GLU A 143 6.36 -12.36 -6.85
N TYR A 144 5.41 -12.45 -5.92
CA TYR A 144 5.25 -11.49 -4.83
C TYR A 144 5.31 -12.18 -3.48
N GLU A 145 5.91 -11.53 -2.50
CA GLU A 145 5.83 -11.88 -1.10
C GLU A 145 4.76 -11.03 -0.40
N LYS A 146 3.77 -11.67 0.25
CA LYS A 146 2.86 -10.97 1.14
C LYS A 146 3.56 -10.74 2.46
N LEU A 147 3.74 -9.48 2.80
CA LEU A 147 4.34 -9.01 4.03
C LEU A 147 3.27 -8.43 4.95
N VAL A 148 3.28 -8.82 6.23
CA VAL A 148 2.32 -8.37 7.24
C VAL A 148 3.07 -7.79 8.43
N PHE A 149 2.64 -6.61 8.87
CA PHE A 149 2.97 -6.05 10.17
C PHE A 149 1.82 -6.34 11.13
N ASP A 150 2.11 -7.14 12.17
CA ASP A 150 1.14 -7.52 13.21
C ASP A 150 1.48 -6.75 14.50
N MET A 151 0.61 -5.81 14.88
CA MET A 151 0.81 -4.93 16.04
C MET A 151 0.80 -5.69 17.37
N VAL A 152 0.07 -6.81 17.43
CA VAL A 152 -0.01 -7.63 18.65
C VAL A 152 1.32 -8.35 18.87
N GLN A 153 1.90 -8.92 17.80
CA GLN A 153 3.20 -9.59 17.87
C GLN A 153 4.34 -8.59 18.10
N ALA A 154 4.29 -7.41 17.47
CA ALA A 154 5.28 -6.36 17.65
C ALA A 154 5.36 -5.88 19.11
N ASN A 155 4.22 -5.69 19.76
CA ASN A 155 4.17 -5.29 21.17
C ASN A 155 4.68 -6.39 22.11
N THR A 156 4.44 -7.66 21.80
CA THR A 156 4.92 -8.79 22.61
C THR A 156 6.44 -8.92 22.54
N SER A 157 7.03 -8.64 21.37
CA SER A 157 8.48 -8.70 21.15
C SER A 157 9.26 -7.57 21.85
N GLN A 158 8.61 -6.45 22.16
CA GLN A 158 9.19 -5.32 22.90
C GLN A 158 9.01 -5.47 24.42
N GLY A 159 8.15 -6.36 24.89
CA GLY A 159 7.81 -6.56 26.30
C GLY A 159 8.77 -7.45 27.12
N TYR A 160 9.82 -7.98 26.54
CA TYR A 160 10.84 -8.79 27.23
C TYR A 160 12.20 -8.10 27.36
N ALA A 161 12.18 -6.85 27.81
CA ALA A 161 13.39 -6.17 28.29
C ALA A 161 13.09 -5.58 29.66
N ILE A 162 13.07 -6.47 30.66
CA ILE A 162 13.25 -6.11 32.08
C ILE A 162 14.54 -6.75 32.54
#